data_ebe96216b0e7eb31bf6d2e2a25a5fc50
#
_entry.id   ebe96216b0e7eb31bf6d2e2a25a5fc50
#
_cell.length_a   1.000
_cell.length_b   1.000
_cell.length_c   1.000
_cell.angle_alpha   90.00
_cell.angle_beta   90.00
_cell.angle_gamma   90.00
#
_symmetry.space_group_name_H-M   'P 1'
#
loop_
_entity.id
_entity.type
_entity.pdbx_description
1 polymer ?
#
loop_
_entity_poly.entity_id
_entity_poly.type
_entity_poly.pdbx_seq_one_letter_code
_entity_poly.pdbx_strand_id
1 'polypeptide(L)'
;MALTERTVIDKYEIVGDFKQIQCRHATIIERDGVEISRSFHRNVIAPNDDVTSEPQEVQDLVAVVHNDAIRAAYAAHLAAQDA
;
A
#
# COMPACT_ATOMS: atom_id res chain seq x y z
N MET A 1 -1.66 13.53 31.58
CA MET A 1 -1.68 13.86 30.15
C MET A 1 -1.01 12.71 29.39
N ALA A 2 -1.76 12.04 28.54
CA ALA A 2 -1.25 10.90 27.79
C ALA A 2 -1.21 11.22 26.29
N LEU A 3 -0.01 11.13 25.71
CA LEU A 3 0.17 11.21 24.27
C LEU A 3 0.36 9.80 23.73
N THR A 4 -0.39 9.46 22.71
CA THR A 4 -0.27 8.18 22.04
C THR A 4 -0.04 8.41 20.56
N GLU A 5 0.67 7.49 19.93
CA GLU A 5 0.93 7.50 18.50
C GLU A 5 0.53 6.15 17.92
N ARG A 6 -0.19 6.18 16.81
CA ARG A 6 -0.51 4.96 16.07
C ARG A 6 -0.39 5.22 14.59
N THR A 7 -0.06 4.17 13.85
CA THR A 7 0.01 4.23 12.40
C THR A 7 -0.98 3.23 11.83
N VAL A 8 -1.82 3.72 10.92
CA VAL A 8 -2.83 2.90 10.25
C VAL A 8 -2.76 3.14 8.74
N ILE A 9 -3.22 2.18 7.96
CA ILE A 9 -3.44 2.39 6.53
C ILE A 9 -4.90 2.83 6.41
N ASP A 10 -5.11 4.10 6.03
CA ASP A 10 -6.45 4.67 5.99
C ASP A 10 -7.04 4.76 4.58
N LYS A 11 -6.25 4.46 3.56
CA LYS A 11 -6.73 4.51 2.18
C LYS A 11 -5.93 3.57 1.30
N TYR A 12 -6.63 2.87 0.41
CA TYR A 12 -6.03 2.11 -0.67
C TYR A 12 -6.55 2.67 -1.99
N GLU A 13 -5.64 2.79 -2.98
CA GLU A 13 -6.01 3.28 -4.30
C GLU A 13 -5.34 2.39 -5.34
N ILE A 14 -6.13 1.91 -6.29
CA ILE A 14 -5.64 1.04 -7.36
C ILE A 14 -5.60 1.86 -8.63
N VAL A 15 -4.41 2.00 -9.22
CA VAL A 15 -4.21 2.91 -10.35
C VAL A 15 -3.48 2.22 -11.49
N GLY A 16 -3.80 2.63 -12.71
CA GLY A 16 -3.09 2.24 -13.91
C GLY A 16 -3.50 0.90 -14.48
N ASP A 17 -2.91 0.58 -15.62
CA ASP A 17 -3.20 -0.66 -16.36
C ASP A 17 -2.69 -1.91 -15.60
N PHE A 18 -1.67 -1.73 -14.79
CA PHE A 18 -1.06 -2.81 -14.02
C PHE A 18 -1.55 -2.85 -12.58
N LYS A 19 -2.60 -2.10 -12.27
CA LYS A 19 -3.26 -2.14 -10.96
C LYS A 19 -2.28 -1.94 -9.81
N GLN A 20 -1.43 -0.93 -9.92
CA GLN A 20 -0.54 -0.57 -8.83
C GLN A 20 -1.36 -0.12 -7.63
N ILE A 21 -1.01 -0.60 -6.45
CA ILE A 21 -1.77 -0.32 -5.23
C ILE A 21 -1.03 0.75 -4.43
N GLN A 22 -1.69 1.88 -4.20
CA GLN A 22 -1.16 2.93 -3.34
C GLN A 22 -1.78 2.78 -1.96
N CYS A 23 -0.93 2.63 -0.95
CA CYS A 23 -1.35 2.54 0.44
C CYS A 23 -0.99 3.84 1.13
N ARG A 24 -1.96 4.51 1.72
CA ARG A 24 -1.71 5.73 2.50
C ARG A 24 -1.64 5.38 3.97
N HIS A 25 -0.46 5.56 4.55
CA HIS A 25 -0.24 5.35 5.97
C HIS A 25 -0.46 6.68 6.70
N ALA A 26 -1.32 6.65 7.70
CA ALA A 26 -1.58 7.82 8.55
C ALA A 26 -0.95 7.59 9.91
N THR A 27 -0.10 8.52 10.33
CA THR A 27 0.44 8.54 11.70
C THR A 27 -0.39 9.52 12.49
N ILE A 28 -1.08 9.03 13.51
CA ILE A 28 -2.05 9.79 14.28
C ILE A 28 -1.51 9.96 15.69
N ILE A 29 -1.47 11.21 16.13
CA ILE A 29 -1.07 11.56 17.50
C ILE A 29 -2.31 12.02 18.23
N GLU A 30 -2.54 11.42 19.39
CA GLU A 30 -3.71 11.70 20.21
C GLU A 30 -3.27 12.15 21.60
N ARG A 31 -4.01 13.08 22.18
CA ARG A 31 -3.86 13.49 23.57
C ARG A 31 -5.16 13.17 24.28
N ASP A 32 -5.04 12.32 25.31
CA ASP A 32 -6.18 11.91 26.13
C ASP A 32 -7.35 11.39 25.27
N GLY A 33 -7.02 10.64 24.21
CA GLY A 33 -8.02 10.06 23.32
C GLY A 33 -8.49 10.96 22.20
N VAL A 34 -8.01 12.19 22.12
CA VAL A 34 -8.42 13.16 21.09
C VAL A 34 -7.29 13.37 20.10
N GLU A 35 -7.59 13.20 18.81
CA GLU A 35 -6.60 13.40 17.75
C GLU A 35 -6.18 14.87 17.70
N ILE A 36 -4.87 15.12 17.77
CA ILE A 36 -4.31 16.48 17.70
C ILE A 36 -3.42 16.66 16.48
N SER A 37 -2.96 15.58 15.84
CA SER A 37 -2.10 15.67 14.67
C SER A 37 -2.23 14.42 13.83
N ARG A 38 -2.12 14.59 12.51
CA ARG A 38 -2.14 13.47 11.56
C ARG A 38 -1.20 13.79 10.41
N SER A 39 -0.29 12.90 10.13
CA SER A 39 0.60 12.99 8.98
C SER A 39 0.41 11.77 8.08
N PHE A 40 0.77 11.91 6.80
CA PHE A 40 0.52 10.87 5.80
C PHE A 40 1.81 10.49 5.09
N HIS A 41 1.91 9.22 4.76
CA HIS A 41 2.98 8.69 3.94
C HIS A 41 2.38 7.69 2.96
N ARG A 42 2.75 7.79 1.68
CA ARG A 42 2.24 6.90 0.64
C ARG A 42 3.30 5.90 0.24
N ASN A 43 2.83 4.68 0.02
CA ASN A 43 3.64 3.56 -0.41
C ASN A 43 2.96 2.94 -1.63
N VAL A 44 3.73 2.63 -2.67
CA VAL A 44 3.20 2.03 -3.90
C VAL A 44 3.67 0.58 -4.00
N ILE A 45 2.73 -0.31 -4.24
CA ILE A 45 3.01 -1.74 -4.44
C ILE A 45 2.73 -2.07 -5.90
N ALA A 46 3.78 -2.46 -6.62
CA ALA A 46 3.67 -2.89 -8.00
C ALA A 46 3.42 -4.40 -8.07
N PRO A 47 2.86 -4.91 -9.19
CA PRO A 47 2.78 -6.36 -9.38
C PRO A 47 4.17 -6.99 -9.25
N ASN A 48 4.23 -8.16 -8.64
CA ASN A 48 5.48 -8.90 -8.37
C ASN A 48 6.35 -8.33 -7.24
N ASP A 49 5.92 -7.29 -6.56
CA ASP A 49 6.62 -6.83 -5.36
C ASP A 49 6.45 -7.84 -4.23
N ASP A 50 7.49 -7.96 -3.41
CA ASP A 50 7.43 -8.81 -2.22
C ASP A 50 6.63 -8.09 -1.13
N VAL A 51 5.51 -8.69 -0.73
CA VAL A 51 4.63 -8.11 0.29
C VAL A 51 4.58 -8.96 1.56
N THR A 52 5.53 -9.86 1.74
CA THR A 52 5.54 -10.76 2.90
C THR A 52 5.70 -10.02 4.23
N SER A 53 6.32 -8.83 4.21
CA SER A 53 6.48 -8.00 5.40
C SER A 53 5.30 -7.04 5.62
N GLU A 54 4.34 -7.00 4.71
CA GLU A 54 3.19 -6.12 4.81
C GLU A 54 2.11 -6.72 5.71
N PRO A 55 1.19 -5.89 6.25
CA PRO A 55 0.05 -6.41 7.00
C PRO A 55 -0.78 -7.40 6.18
N GLN A 56 -1.46 -8.31 6.85
CA GLN A 56 -2.25 -9.34 6.19
C GLN A 56 -3.30 -8.76 5.24
N GLU A 57 -3.92 -7.65 5.62
CA GLU A 57 -4.89 -6.96 4.75
C GLU A 57 -4.28 -6.58 3.41
N VAL A 58 -3.05 -6.07 3.41
CA VAL A 58 -2.33 -5.70 2.19
C VAL A 58 -2.02 -6.95 1.37
N GLN A 59 -1.56 -8.01 2.01
CA GLN A 59 -1.27 -9.27 1.32
C GLN A 59 -2.52 -9.85 0.67
N ASP A 60 -3.65 -9.79 1.35
CA ASP A 60 -4.93 -10.29 0.83
C ASP A 60 -5.39 -9.47 -0.37
N LEU A 61 -5.26 -8.14 -0.29
CA LEU A 61 -5.60 -7.25 -1.40
C LEU A 61 -4.72 -7.52 -2.62
N VAL A 62 -3.42 -7.68 -2.42
CA VAL A 62 -2.48 -8.00 -3.49
C VAL A 62 -2.84 -9.33 -4.15
N ALA A 63 -3.20 -10.34 -3.36
CA ALA A 63 -3.56 -11.65 -3.89
C ALA A 63 -4.77 -11.59 -4.83
N VAL A 64 -5.72 -10.71 -4.56
CA VAL A 64 -6.91 -10.55 -5.40
C VAL A 64 -6.62 -9.66 -6.62
N VAL A 65 -5.96 -8.54 -6.41
CA VAL A 65 -5.75 -7.51 -7.46
C VAL A 65 -4.61 -7.91 -8.39
N HIS A 66 -3.48 -8.35 -7.85
CA HIS A 66 -2.31 -8.76 -8.63
C HIS A 66 -2.38 -10.25 -8.94
N ASN A 67 -3.37 -10.61 -9.76
CA ASN A 67 -3.53 -11.99 -10.21
C ASN A 67 -2.47 -12.36 -11.25
N ASP A 68 -2.47 -13.61 -11.71
CA ASP A 68 -1.45 -14.10 -12.63
C ASP A 68 -1.42 -13.32 -13.95
N ALA A 69 -2.58 -12.91 -14.46
CA ALA A 69 -2.66 -12.13 -15.70
C ALA A 69 -2.01 -10.76 -15.55
N ILE A 70 -2.26 -10.08 -14.44
CA ILE A 70 -1.67 -8.76 -14.17
C ILE A 70 -0.15 -8.88 -13.96
N ARG A 71 0.29 -9.90 -13.23
CA ARG A 71 1.73 -10.14 -13.01
C ARG A 71 2.46 -10.42 -14.30
N ALA A 72 1.87 -11.22 -15.18
CA ALA A 72 2.46 -11.55 -16.47
C ALA A 72 2.53 -10.32 -17.37
N ALA A 73 1.47 -9.51 -17.41
CA ALA A 73 1.46 -8.28 -18.19
C ALA A 73 2.51 -7.29 -17.72
N TYR A 74 2.67 -7.15 -16.40
CA TYR A 74 3.66 -6.25 -15.83
C TYR A 74 5.08 -6.72 -16.12
N ALA A 75 5.35 -8.02 -15.99
CA ALA A 75 6.65 -8.60 -16.30
C ALA A 75 7.02 -8.38 -17.78
N ALA A 76 6.05 -8.57 -18.68
CA ALA A 76 6.26 -8.33 -20.11
C ALA A 76 6.53 -6.85 -20.39
N HIS A 77 5.86 -5.94 -19.69
CA HIS A 77 6.07 -4.51 -19.82
C HIS A 77 7.50 -4.11 -19.40
N LEU A 78 7.96 -4.63 -18.27
CA LEU A 78 9.33 -4.37 -17.79
C LEU A 78 10.37 -4.93 -18.73
N ALA A 79 10.16 -6.12 -19.27
CA ALA A 79 11.08 -6.74 -20.24
C ALA A 79 11.17 -5.90 -21.52
N ALA A 80 10.06 -5.34 -21.97
CA ALA A 80 10.05 -4.48 -23.16
C ALA A 80 10.80 -3.17 -22.94
N GLN A 81 10.81 -2.66 -21.69
CA GLN A 81 11.55 -1.43 -21.37
C GLN A 81 13.05 -1.66 -21.29
N ASP A 82 13.49 -2.87 -20.98
CA ASP A 82 14.91 -3.23 -20.88
C ASP A 82 15.55 -3.54 -22.25
N ALA A 83 14.74 -3.59 -23.27
CA ALA A 83 15.21 -3.92 -24.64
C ALA A 83 15.88 -2.73 -25.33
#